data_e2b0e4a7b4b8da589e05637bb1c784a5
#
_entry.id   e2b0e4a7b4b8da589e05637bb1c784a5
#
_cell.length_a   1.000
_cell.length_b   1.000
_cell.length_c   1.000
_cell.angle_alpha   90.00
_cell.angle_beta   90.00
_cell.angle_gamma   90.00
#
_symmetry.space_group_name_H-M   'P 1'
#
loop_
_entity.id
_entity.type
_entity.pdbx_description
1 polymer ?
#
loop_
_entity_poly.entity_id
_entity_poly.type
_entity_poly.pdbx_seq_one_letter_code
_entity_poly.pdbx_strand_id
1 'polypeptide(L)'
;MHSPFARETSNLAIGSKKNLAIIGGRGCGKSSICRRLFAHDKRFKLLSLDDLIVYEESKSIPEIVAENSWQYFREVEFRCCAKAANAFSEFTLIDCGGGICVDLDEETGEEIYSERKVNALKETAMIVYIKRDADYLASKIAGDSNRPTLSETNSFKEIMERRGPWYERAADLILDGSLESGSGSSNENNKNTNNETTALVKKKKIGKEILRYFYAKAGVEPLDVAGFYEIGGAGSVESLRNAGKNRWISEEDEIRM
;
A
#
# COMPACT_ATOMS: atom_id res chain seq x y z
N MET A 1 19.87 2.99 12.27
CA MET A 1 20.07 1.90 11.28
C MET A 1 18.91 1.94 10.32
N HIS A 2 19.19 2.12 9.00
CA HIS A 2 18.14 2.09 7.99
C HIS A 2 17.68 0.63 7.78
N SER A 3 16.38 0.42 7.72
CA SER A 3 15.82 -0.89 7.38
C SER A 3 16.31 -1.30 5.99
N PRO A 4 16.81 -2.54 5.79
CA PRO A 4 17.23 -3.02 4.47
C PRO A 4 16.07 -3.15 3.47
N PHE A 5 14.82 -2.96 3.94
CA PHE A 5 13.60 -3.08 3.16
C PHE A 5 13.04 -1.75 2.65
N ALA A 6 13.60 -0.62 3.08
CA ALA A 6 13.06 0.69 2.78
C ALA A 6 14.07 1.55 2.01
N ARG A 7 13.59 2.24 0.98
CA ARG A 7 14.32 3.31 0.28
C ARG A 7 13.47 4.57 0.31
N GLU A 8 14.02 5.64 0.86
CA GLU A 8 13.42 6.96 0.76
C GLU A 8 13.77 7.58 -0.60
N THR A 9 12.80 8.18 -1.27
CA THR A 9 12.96 8.73 -2.63
C THR A 9 12.84 10.26 -2.68
N SER A 10 12.43 10.90 -1.58
CA SER A 10 12.26 12.36 -1.52
C SER A 10 12.70 12.94 -0.17
N ASN A 11 13.22 14.17 -0.21
CA ASN A 11 13.49 15.00 0.95
C ASN A 11 12.23 15.80 1.31
N LEU A 12 11.23 15.16 1.95
CA LEU A 12 10.05 15.87 2.43
C LEU A 12 10.39 16.74 3.63
N ALA A 13 9.90 17.97 3.63
CA ALA A 13 9.95 18.83 4.80
C ALA A 13 9.13 18.20 5.94
N ILE A 14 9.68 18.13 7.14
CA ILE A 14 9.02 17.59 8.32
C ILE A 14 7.74 18.39 8.58
N GLY A 15 6.61 17.71 8.81
CA GLY A 15 5.32 18.31 9.16
C GLY A 15 4.46 18.82 7.99
N SER A 16 4.94 18.69 6.73
CA SER A 16 4.21 19.23 5.57
C SER A 16 3.03 18.37 5.12
N LYS A 17 3.08 17.06 5.32
CA LYS A 17 2.05 16.11 4.87
C LYS A 17 1.65 15.17 5.99
N LYS A 18 0.36 15.07 6.23
CA LYS A 18 -0.20 14.26 7.32
C LYS A 18 -1.18 13.19 6.84
N ASN A 19 -1.14 12.85 5.56
CA ASN A 19 -1.91 11.76 4.96
C ASN A 19 -0.98 10.71 4.38
N LEU A 20 -1.48 9.51 4.15
CA LEU A 20 -0.78 8.40 3.51
C LEU A 20 -1.55 7.89 2.30
N ALA A 21 -0.87 7.66 1.19
CA ALA A 21 -1.39 6.95 0.03
C ALA A 21 -0.57 5.67 -0.19
N ILE A 22 -1.22 4.53 -0.23
CA ILE A 22 -0.56 3.23 -0.44
C ILE A 22 -0.76 2.80 -1.88
N ILE A 23 0.33 2.68 -2.63
CA ILE A 23 0.33 2.31 -4.06
C ILE A 23 1.05 1.00 -4.33
N GLY A 24 0.83 0.44 -5.52
CA GLY A 24 1.49 -0.78 -5.98
C GLY A 24 0.57 -1.64 -6.85
N GLY A 25 1.12 -2.66 -7.47
CA GLY A 25 0.42 -3.55 -8.37
C GLY A 25 -0.76 -4.29 -7.72
N ARG A 26 -1.69 -4.74 -8.56
CA ARG A 26 -2.79 -5.61 -8.12
C ARG A 26 -2.21 -6.87 -7.45
N GLY A 27 -2.75 -7.28 -6.30
CA GLY A 27 -2.27 -8.45 -5.57
C GLY A 27 -1.09 -8.20 -4.61
N CYS A 28 -0.49 -7.00 -4.54
CA CYS A 28 0.65 -6.73 -3.65
C CYS A 28 0.30 -6.63 -2.16
N GLY A 29 -1.00 -6.56 -1.81
CA GLY A 29 -1.48 -6.58 -0.43
C GLY A 29 -1.78 -5.21 0.19
N LYS A 30 -1.92 -4.14 -0.60
CA LYS A 30 -2.26 -2.77 -0.16
C LYS A 30 -3.41 -2.72 0.84
N SER A 31 -4.58 -3.21 0.44
CA SER A 31 -5.80 -3.15 1.28
C SER A 31 -5.65 -3.89 2.60
N SER A 32 -4.89 -4.99 2.63
CA SER A 32 -4.57 -5.69 3.87
C SER A 32 -3.65 -4.86 4.78
N ILE A 33 -2.68 -4.15 4.20
CA ILE A 33 -1.80 -3.24 4.93
C ILE A 33 -2.60 -2.04 5.45
N CYS A 34 -3.41 -1.40 4.61
CA CYS A 34 -4.26 -0.27 4.99
C CYS A 34 -5.19 -0.62 6.16
N ARG A 35 -5.87 -1.76 6.11
CA ARG A 35 -6.70 -2.23 7.24
C ARG A 35 -5.91 -2.41 8.54
N ARG A 36 -4.64 -2.86 8.46
CA ARG A 36 -3.77 -3.00 9.63
C ARG A 36 -3.32 -1.66 10.19
N LEU A 37 -2.92 -0.72 9.34
CA LEU A 37 -2.55 0.63 9.76
C LEU A 37 -3.73 1.30 10.46
N PHE A 38 -4.92 1.23 9.88
CA PHE A 38 -6.17 1.73 10.47
C PHE A 38 -6.53 1.02 11.79
N ALA A 39 -6.28 -0.28 11.90
CA ALA A 39 -6.53 -1.03 13.14
C ALA A 39 -5.56 -0.62 14.24
N HIS A 40 -4.33 -0.32 13.88
CA HIS A 40 -3.28 0.09 14.82
C HIS A 40 -3.46 1.53 15.30
N ASP A 41 -3.67 2.48 14.39
CA ASP A 41 -3.86 3.89 14.73
C ASP A 41 -5.23 4.38 14.25
N LYS A 42 -6.16 4.53 15.20
CA LYS A 42 -7.55 4.93 14.95
C LYS A 42 -7.73 6.40 14.57
N ARG A 43 -6.67 7.19 14.59
CA ARG A 43 -6.69 8.56 14.02
C ARG A 43 -6.81 8.51 12.50
N PHE A 44 -6.29 7.46 11.85
CA PHE A 44 -6.46 7.26 10.42
C PHE A 44 -7.93 7.10 10.02
N LYS A 45 -8.28 7.70 8.90
CA LYS A 45 -9.55 7.58 8.20
C LYS A 45 -9.28 6.85 6.90
N LEU A 46 -9.68 5.59 6.82
CA LEU A 46 -9.41 4.74 5.65
C LEU A 46 -10.37 5.06 4.52
N LEU A 47 -9.84 5.44 3.38
CA LEU A 47 -10.56 5.61 2.11
C LEU A 47 -10.01 4.63 1.07
N SER A 48 -10.88 3.79 0.53
CA SER A 48 -10.60 2.95 -0.64
C SER A 48 -11.01 3.71 -1.90
N LEU A 49 -10.07 3.92 -2.82
CA LEU A 49 -10.39 4.57 -4.09
C LEU A 49 -11.32 3.72 -4.96
N ASP A 50 -11.11 2.40 -4.98
CA ASP A 50 -11.98 1.50 -5.73
C ASP A 50 -13.43 1.59 -5.21
N ASP A 51 -13.63 1.62 -3.87
CA ASP A 51 -14.96 1.75 -3.27
C ASP A 51 -15.57 3.15 -3.54
N LEU A 52 -14.77 4.20 -3.50
CA LEU A 52 -15.22 5.56 -3.80
C LEU A 52 -15.68 5.67 -5.26
N ILE A 53 -14.95 5.07 -6.21
CA ILE A 53 -15.35 5.01 -7.62
C ILE A 53 -16.71 4.31 -7.77
N VAL A 54 -16.87 3.14 -7.14
CA VAL A 54 -18.13 2.39 -7.17
C VAL A 54 -19.27 3.19 -6.58
N TYR A 55 -19.03 3.91 -5.49
CA TYR A 55 -20.03 4.78 -4.86
C TYR A 55 -20.44 5.96 -5.76
N GLU A 56 -19.48 6.67 -6.37
CA GLU A 56 -19.74 7.84 -7.23
C GLU A 56 -20.47 7.47 -8.53
N GLU A 57 -20.11 6.35 -9.12
CA GLU A 57 -20.67 5.90 -10.39
C GLU A 57 -21.91 5.00 -10.22
N SER A 58 -22.18 4.53 -8.99
CA SER A 58 -23.24 3.57 -8.67
C SER A 58 -23.17 2.28 -9.52
N LYS A 59 -21.97 1.91 -9.97
CA LYS A 59 -21.67 0.75 -10.82
C LYS A 59 -20.37 0.11 -10.37
N SER A 60 -20.24 -1.19 -10.59
CA SER A 60 -18.97 -1.88 -10.38
C SER A 60 -17.91 -1.43 -11.40
N ILE A 61 -16.64 -1.55 -11.06
CA ILE A 61 -15.54 -1.18 -11.98
C ILE A 61 -15.63 -1.92 -13.33
N PRO A 62 -15.92 -3.25 -13.36
CA PRO A 62 -16.15 -3.95 -14.63
C PRO A 62 -17.29 -3.34 -15.47
N GLU A 63 -18.42 -2.96 -14.87
CA GLU A 63 -19.54 -2.33 -15.56
C GLU A 63 -19.16 -0.95 -16.11
N ILE A 64 -18.44 -0.13 -15.33
CA ILE A 64 -17.96 1.19 -15.78
C ILE A 64 -17.09 1.04 -17.03
N VAL A 65 -16.14 0.10 -17.02
CA VAL A 65 -15.23 -0.12 -18.15
C VAL A 65 -15.95 -0.69 -19.35
N ALA A 66 -16.89 -1.64 -19.16
CA ALA A 66 -17.64 -2.27 -20.25
C ALA A 66 -18.59 -1.29 -20.94
N GLU A 67 -19.25 -0.41 -20.18
CA GLU A 67 -20.23 0.52 -20.72
C GLU A 67 -19.62 1.80 -21.32
N ASN A 68 -18.49 2.25 -20.78
CA ASN A 68 -17.92 3.54 -21.17
C ASN A 68 -16.53 3.44 -21.83
N SER A 69 -15.56 2.89 -21.21
CA SER A 69 -14.18 2.57 -21.67
C SER A 69 -13.17 2.67 -20.52
N TRP A 70 -11.95 2.22 -20.75
CA TRP A 70 -10.84 2.48 -19.85
C TRP A 70 -10.49 3.97 -19.74
N GLN A 71 -10.63 4.76 -20.81
CA GLN A 71 -10.38 6.21 -20.80
C GLN A 71 -11.31 6.92 -19.81
N TYR A 72 -12.62 6.64 -19.89
CA TYR A 72 -13.59 7.17 -18.93
C TYR A 72 -13.27 6.75 -17.49
N PHE A 73 -12.95 5.48 -17.29
CA PHE A 73 -12.55 5.00 -15.94
C PHE A 73 -11.36 5.77 -15.38
N ARG A 74 -10.34 6.11 -16.21
CA ARG A 74 -9.19 6.92 -15.77
C ARG A 74 -9.59 8.33 -15.35
N GLU A 75 -10.57 8.94 -16.00
CA GLU A 75 -11.11 10.24 -15.59
C GLU A 75 -11.85 10.16 -14.25
N VAL A 76 -12.67 9.12 -14.06
CA VAL A 76 -13.35 8.88 -12.79
C VAL A 76 -12.32 8.63 -11.67
N GLU A 77 -11.32 7.79 -11.94
CA GLU A 77 -10.23 7.49 -10.99
C GLU A 77 -9.48 8.77 -10.58
N PHE A 78 -9.20 9.68 -11.53
CA PHE A 78 -8.58 10.98 -11.21
C PHE A 78 -9.48 11.86 -10.34
N ARG A 79 -10.77 12.00 -10.66
CA ARG A 79 -11.72 12.78 -9.87
C ARG A 79 -11.83 12.24 -8.43
N CYS A 80 -11.94 10.92 -8.28
CA CYS A 80 -12.01 10.26 -6.98
C CYS A 80 -10.69 10.40 -6.21
N CYS A 81 -9.55 10.31 -6.90
CA CYS A 81 -8.23 10.52 -6.32
C CYS A 81 -8.09 11.94 -5.72
N ALA A 82 -8.46 12.97 -6.48
CA ALA A 82 -8.43 14.36 -6.02
C ALA A 82 -9.39 14.60 -4.83
N LYS A 83 -10.59 14.00 -4.86
CA LYS A 83 -11.52 14.04 -3.71
C LYS A 83 -10.92 13.36 -2.48
N ALA A 84 -10.35 12.17 -2.62
CA ALA A 84 -9.77 11.43 -1.51
C ALA A 84 -8.56 12.14 -0.89
N ALA A 85 -7.71 12.75 -1.72
CA ALA A 85 -6.55 13.51 -1.27
C ALA A 85 -6.95 14.72 -0.40
N ASN A 86 -8.11 15.31 -0.65
CA ASN A 86 -8.62 16.49 0.05
C ASN A 86 -9.77 16.20 1.03
N ALA A 87 -10.11 14.92 1.27
CA ALA A 87 -11.25 14.55 2.11
C ALA A 87 -11.08 14.98 3.57
N PHE A 88 -9.87 14.94 4.10
CA PHE A 88 -9.54 15.35 5.46
C PHE A 88 -8.18 16.07 5.50
N SER A 89 -8.02 16.99 6.44
CA SER A 89 -6.78 17.75 6.60
C SER A 89 -5.58 16.87 7.00
N GLU A 90 -5.83 15.81 7.76
CA GLU A 90 -4.80 14.92 8.30
C GLU A 90 -5.33 13.51 8.59
N PHE A 91 -4.42 12.55 8.67
CA PHE A 91 -4.70 11.16 8.95
C PHE A 91 -5.65 10.49 7.96
N THR A 92 -5.66 10.93 6.70
CA THR A 92 -6.28 10.16 5.62
C THR A 92 -5.34 9.06 5.18
N LEU A 93 -5.84 7.82 5.17
CA LEU A 93 -5.15 6.66 4.64
C LEU A 93 -5.85 6.22 3.36
N ILE A 94 -5.22 6.45 2.22
CA ILE A 94 -5.79 6.20 0.90
C ILE A 94 -5.29 4.85 0.38
N ASP A 95 -6.20 3.89 0.26
CA ASP A 95 -5.95 2.59 -0.41
C ASP A 95 -6.18 2.78 -1.92
N CYS A 96 -5.09 2.90 -2.66
CA CYS A 96 -5.13 3.21 -4.08
C CYS A 96 -5.35 1.97 -4.95
N GLY A 97 -6.07 2.12 -6.05
CA GLY A 97 -6.16 1.11 -7.09
C GLY A 97 -4.81 0.79 -7.74
N GLY A 98 -4.67 -0.39 -8.35
CA GLY A 98 -3.44 -0.80 -9.03
C GLY A 98 -3.10 0.00 -10.30
N GLY A 99 -3.98 0.89 -10.74
CA GLY A 99 -3.80 1.78 -11.88
C GLY A 99 -3.56 3.23 -11.51
N ILE A 100 -3.33 3.55 -10.25
CA ILE A 100 -3.25 4.95 -9.78
C ILE A 100 -2.18 5.79 -10.49
N CYS A 101 -1.08 5.18 -10.92
CA CYS A 101 -0.01 5.85 -11.66
C CYS A 101 -0.20 5.78 -13.19
N VAL A 102 -1.40 5.39 -13.67
CA VAL A 102 -1.66 5.11 -15.08
C VAL A 102 -2.73 6.03 -15.61
N ASP A 103 -2.43 6.74 -16.69
CA ASP A 103 -3.41 7.32 -17.60
C ASP A 103 -3.32 6.62 -18.97
N LEU A 104 -4.16 7.01 -19.89
CA LEU A 104 -4.10 6.56 -21.28
C LEU A 104 -3.80 7.76 -22.16
N ASP A 105 -2.94 7.57 -23.12
CA ASP A 105 -2.71 8.53 -24.20
C ASP A 105 -3.99 8.65 -25.05
N GLU A 106 -4.41 9.86 -25.37
CA GLU A 106 -5.67 10.12 -26.06
C GLU A 106 -5.65 9.66 -27.52
N GLU A 107 -4.47 9.67 -28.16
CA GLU A 107 -4.33 9.33 -29.58
C GLU A 107 -4.10 7.83 -29.77
N THR A 108 -3.25 7.23 -28.94
CA THR A 108 -2.83 5.83 -29.10
C THR A 108 -3.61 4.87 -28.22
N GLY A 109 -4.21 5.35 -27.12
CA GLY A 109 -4.83 4.52 -26.10
C GLY A 109 -3.83 3.73 -25.23
N GLU A 110 -2.53 3.98 -25.41
CA GLU A 110 -1.49 3.31 -24.64
C GLU A 110 -1.41 3.85 -23.21
N GLU A 111 -0.96 2.99 -22.30
CA GLU A 111 -0.74 3.40 -20.91
C GLU A 111 0.44 4.36 -20.81
N ILE A 112 0.22 5.50 -20.17
CA ILE A 112 1.22 6.49 -19.82
C ILE A 112 1.24 6.76 -18.31
N TYR A 113 2.32 7.37 -17.84
CA TYR A 113 2.42 7.78 -16.44
C TYR A 113 1.46 8.92 -16.12
N SER A 114 0.64 8.75 -15.09
CA SER A 114 -0.33 9.76 -14.65
C SER A 114 0.31 10.78 -13.70
N GLU A 115 0.84 11.87 -14.23
CA GLU A 115 1.34 12.96 -13.39
C GLU A 115 0.24 13.62 -12.58
N ARG A 116 -0.95 13.81 -13.16
CA ARG A 116 -2.08 14.51 -12.52
C ARG A 116 -2.57 13.79 -11.25
N LYS A 117 -2.73 12.45 -11.28
CA LYS A 117 -3.14 11.67 -10.11
C LYS A 117 -2.06 11.63 -9.04
N VAL A 118 -0.81 11.45 -9.45
CA VAL A 118 0.33 11.43 -8.52
C VAL A 118 0.52 12.81 -7.87
N ASN A 119 0.40 13.90 -8.62
CA ASN A 119 0.50 15.25 -8.07
C ASN A 119 -0.64 15.53 -7.09
N ALA A 120 -1.89 15.17 -7.43
CA ALA A 120 -3.02 15.32 -6.53
C ALA A 120 -2.80 14.59 -5.18
N LEU A 121 -2.25 13.38 -5.21
CA LEU A 121 -1.87 12.67 -3.97
C LEU A 121 -0.72 13.38 -3.24
N LYS A 122 0.30 13.82 -3.96
CA LYS A 122 1.49 14.46 -3.39
C LYS A 122 1.22 15.81 -2.71
N GLU A 123 0.11 16.46 -3.03
CA GLU A 123 -0.28 17.71 -2.36
C GLU A 123 -0.50 17.52 -0.85
N THR A 124 -1.10 16.42 -0.43
CA THR A 124 -1.52 16.20 0.96
C THR A 124 -0.98 14.92 1.59
N ALA A 125 -0.57 13.94 0.78
CA ALA A 125 -0.18 12.63 1.24
C ALA A 125 1.29 12.30 0.93
N MET A 126 1.89 11.49 1.79
CA MET A 126 3.10 10.75 1.52
C MET A 126 2.74 9.45 0.79
N ILE A 127 3.40 9.19 -0.34
CA ILE A 127 3.11 8.03 -1.18
C ILE A 127 4.05 6.88 -0.81
N VAL A 128 3.47 5.76 -0.40
CA VAL A 128 4.21 4.54 -0.07
C VAL A 128 3.95 3.45 -1.10
N TYR A 129 5.00 3.00 -1.76
CA TYR A 129 4.94 1.91 -2.73
C TYR A 129 5.25 0.57 -2.09
N ILE A 130 4.32 -0.37 -2.19
CA ILE A 130 4.52 -1.77 -1.82
C ILE A 130 5.00 -2.53 -3.04
N LYS A 131 6.32 -2.64 -3.18
CA LYS A 131 6.97 -3.34 -4.29
C LYS A 131 6.84 -4.85 -4.12
N ARG A 132 6.50 -5.53 -5.20
CA ARG A 132 6.47 -6.98 -5.31
C ARG A 132 6.95 -7.39 -6.69
N ASP A 133 7.55 -8.53 -6.75
CA ASP A 133 7.93 -9.18 -8.00
C ASP A 133 6.71 -9.45 -8.89
N ALA A 134 6.86 -9.29 -10.21
CA ALA A 134 5.77 -9.43 -11.16
C ALA A 134 5.23 -10.86 -11.25
N ASP A 135 6.08 -11.87 -11.12
CA ASP A 135 5.67 -13.28 -11.10
C ASP A 135 4.86 -13.60 -9.83
N TYR A 136 5.27 -13.03 -8.68
CA TYR A 136 4.49 -13.12 -7.45
C TYR A 136 3.11 -12.49 -7.62
N LEU A 137 3.02 -11.28 -8.19
CA LEU A 137 1.75 -10.59 -8.42
C LEU A 137 0.85 -11.40 -9.37
N ALA A 138 1.40 -11.94 -10.46
CA ALA A 138 0.67 -12.78 -11.40
C ALA A 138 0.09 -14.03 -10.71
N SER A 139 0.86 -14.68 -9.84
CA SER A 139 0.39 -15.84 -9.08
C SER A 139 -0.77 -15.51 -8.11
N LYS A 140 -0.85 -14.28 -7.61
CA LYS A 140 -1.89 -13.85 -6.65
C LYS A 140 -3.20 -13.48 -7.31
N ILE A 141 -3.20 -13.14 -8.58
CA ILE A 141 -4.43 -12.79 -9.32
C ILE A 141 -4.93 -13.93 -10.22
N ALA A 142 -4.17 -15.00 -10.34
CA ALA A 142 -4.60 -16.19 -11.09
C ALA A 142 -5.92 -16.72 -10.53
N GLY A 143 -7.00 -16.65 -11.35
CA GLY A 143 -8.34 -17.06 -10.95
C GLY A 143 -9.25 -15.96 -10.37
N ASP A 144 -8.81 -14.71 -10.27
CA ASP A 144 -9.66 -13.57 -9.88
C ASP A 144 -10.51 -13.09 -11.07
N SER A 145 -11.70 -13.69 -11.22
CA SER A 145 -12.67 -13.35 -12.28
C SER A 145 -13.44 -12.04 -12.05
N ASN A 146 -13.34 -11.45 -10.85
CA ASN A 146 -14.16 -10.28 -10.47
C ASN A 146 -13.60 -8.94 -10.96
N ARG A 147 -12.55 -8.95 -11.79
CA ARG A 147 -11.90 -7.71 -12.25
C ARG A 147 -11.71 -7.73 -13.77
N PRO A 148 -11.90 -6.57 -14.43
CA PRO A 148 -11.72 -6.50 -15.86
C PRO A 148 -10.28 -6.83 -16.26
N THR A 149 -10.13 -7.44 -17.43
CA THR A 149 -8.83 -7.67 -18.07
C THR A 149 -8.16 -6.34 -18.33
N LEU A 150 -6.88 -6.19 -17.96
CA LEU A 150 -6.15 -4.94 -18.14
C LEU A 150 -5.71 -4.71 -19.59
N SER A 151 -5.49 -5.78 -20.34
CA SER A 151 -5.12 -5.75 -21.76
C SER A 151 -5.51 -7.08 -22.39
N GLU A 152 -5.88 -7.03 -23.67
CA GLU A 152 -6.12 -8.24 -24.48
C GLU A 152 -4.82 -8.79 -25.07
N THR A 153 -3.78 -7.96 -25.20
CA THR A 153 -2.53 -8.30 -25.86
C THR A 153 -1.36 -8.52 -24.93
N ASN A 154 -1.29 -7.78 -23.82
CA ASN A 154 -0.17 -7.88 -22.88
C ASN A 154 -0.53 -8.78 -21.69
N SER A 155 0.41 -9.64 -21.30
CA SER A 155 0.28 -10.41 -20.07
C SER A 155 0.28 -9.49 -18.84
N PHE A 156 -0.33 -9.96 -17.76
CA PHE A 156 -0.31 -9.21 -16.50
C PHE A 156 1.12 -8.92 -16.01
N LYS A 157 2.05 -9.85 -16.24
CA LYS A 157 3.47 -9.69 -15.88
C LYS A 157 4.10 -8.51 -16.63
N GLU A 158 3.95 -8.46 -17.95
CA GLU A 158 4.46 -7.36 -18.78
C GLU A 158 3.89 -6.01 -18.36
N ILE A 159 2.58 -5.98 -18.02
CA ILE A 159 1.95 -4.75 -17.50
C ILE A 159 2.58 -4.32 -16.17
N MET A 160 2.85 -5.26 -15.27
CA MET A 160 3.45 -4.92 -13.96
C MET A 160 4.91 -4.51 -14.09
N GLU A 161 5.67 -5.12 -15.00
CA GLU A 161 7.05 -4.72 -15.31
C GLU A 161 7.09 -3.30 -15.88
N ARG A 162 6.19 -2.94 -16.81
CA ARG A 162 6.08 -1.58 -17.35
C ARG A 162 5.67 -0.56 -16.30
N ARG A 163 4.73 -0.88 -15.41
CA ARG A 163 4.25 0.03 -14.36
C ARG A 163 5.21 0.16 -13.17
N GLY A 164 6.11 -0.79 -12.98
CA GLY A 164 7.08 -0.79 -11.88
C GLY A 164 7.83 0.54 -11.73
N PRO A 165 8.51 1.04 -12.79
CA PRO A 165 9.20 2.33 -12.78
C PRO A 165 8.28 3.51 -12.44
N TRP A 166 7.00 3.47 -12.82
CA TRP A 166 6.03 4.52 -12.50
C TRP A 166 5.66 4.57 -11.01
N TYR A 167 5.50 3.41 -10.38
CA TYR A 167 5.32 3.36 -8.92
C TYR A 167 6.57 3.87 -8.19
N GLU A 168 7.77 3.51 -8.66
CA GLU A 168 9.02 3.98 -8.07
C GLU A 168 9.19 5.50 -8.20
N ARG A 169 8.84 6.08 -9.37
CA ARG A 169 8.84 7.54 -9.61
C ARG A 169 7.84 8.28 -8.73
N ALA A 170 6.69 7.69 -8.46
CA ALA A 170 5.64 8.30 -7.66
C ALA A 170 5.95 8.31 -6.16
N ALA A 171 6.66 7.29 -5.65
CA ALA A 171 6.78 7.00 -4.24
C ALA A 171 7.76 7.90 -3.47
N ASP A 172 7.37 8.28 -2.26
CA ASP A 172 8.25 8.89 -1.26
C ASP A 172 8.99 7.82 -0.44
N LEU A 173 8.36 6.64 -0.26
CA LEU A 173 8.94 5.47 0.41
C LEU A 173 8.64 4.22 -0.42
N ILE A 174 9.68 3.40 -0.65
CA ILE A 174 9.56 2.11 -1.32
C ILE A 174 9.84 1.00 -0.31
N LEU A 175 8.88 0.09 -0.15
CA LEU A 175 9.02 -1.09 0.70
C LEU A 175 9.00 -2.36 -0.16
N ASP A 176 10.14 -3.01 -0.24
CA ASP A 176 10.28 -4.26 -0.98
C ASP A 176 9.85 -5.45 -0.12
N GLY A 177 8.69 -5.97 -0.42
CA GLY A 177 8.18 -7.16 0.24
C GLY A 177 8.69 -8.49 -0.33
N SER A 178 9.55 -8.44 -1.36
CA SER A 178 10.18 -9.61 -1.96
C SER A 178 11.47 -10.01 -1.22
N LEU A 179 12.14 -9.05 -0.57
CA LEU A 179 13.40 -9.26 0.13
C LEU A 179 13.20 -10.00 1.46
N GLU A 180 13.05 -11.28 1.43
CA GLU A 180 13.44 -12.29 2.43
C GLU A 180 13.07 -13.69 1.95
N SER A 181 13.92 -14.24 1.11
CA SER A 181 14.16 -15.67 1.03
C SER A 181 15.64 -15.89 1.37
N GLY A 182 16.09 -15.30 2.48
CA GLY A 182 17.42 -15.52 3.03
C GLY A 182 17.41 -16.80 3.86
N SER A 183 17.99 -17.85 3.31
CA SER A 183 18.65 -19.00 3.96
C SER A 183 18.11 -19.39 5.36
N GLY A 184 17.01 -20.10 5.38
CA GLY A 184 16.64 -21.00 6.44
C GLY A 184 16.32 -22.34 5.79
N SER A 185 17.23 -23.29 5.93
CA SER A 185 17.00 -24.70 5.59
C SER A 185 15.73 -25.17 6.31
N SER A 186 14.62 -25.23 5.62
CA SER A 186 13.36 -25.73 6.16
C SER A 186 13.09 -27.10 5.59
N ASN A 187 12.96 -28.07 6.49
CA ASN A 187 12.44 -29.41 6.22
C ASN A 187 11.10 -29.31 5.46
N GLU A 188 10.99 -30.06 4.38
CA GLU A 188 9.91 -29.96 3.38
C GLU A 188 8.50 -30.44 3.81
N ASN A 189 8.26 -30.78 5.06
CA ASN A 189 7.04 -31.49 5.49
C ASN A 189 5.94 -30.65 6.15
N ASN A 190 6.02 -29.28 6.13
CA ASN A 190 4.97 -28.46 6.76
C ASN A 190 4.67 -27.18 5.96
N LYS A 191 4.32 -27.33 4.67
CA LYS A 191 4.27 -26.20 3.70
C LYS A 191 3.10 -25.22 3.86
N ASN A 192 1.96 -25.61 4.40
CA ASN A 192 0.77 -24.71 4.36
C ASN A 192 0.65 -23.75 5.54
N THR A 193 0.87 -24.18 6.76
CA THR A 193 0.78 -23.33 7.95
C THR A 193 1.94 -22.32 8.05
N ASN A 194 3.14 -22.69 7.60
CA ASN A 194 4.30 -21.80 7.61
C ASN A 194 4.19 -20.64 6.60
N ASN A 195 3.50 -20.82 5.46
CA ASN A 195 3.38 -19.77 4.44
C ASN A 195 2.46 -18.61 4.88
N GLU A 196 1.35 -18.90 5.54
CA GLU A 196 0.42 -17.87 6.04
C GLU A 196 1.04 -17.09 7.20
N THR A 197 1.69 -17.76 8.14
CA THR A 197 2.39 -17.13 9.25
C THR A 197 3.53 -16.25 8.74
N THR A 198 4.32 -16.70 7.77
CA THR A 198 5.40 -15.92 7.16
C THR A 198 4.87 -14.68 6.42
N ALA A 199 3.77 -14.82 5.65
CA ALA A 199 3.12 -13.70 4.98
C ALA A 199 2.57 -12.68 5.96
N LEU A 200 2.04 -13.13 7.09
CA LEU A 200 1.54 -12.29 8.17
C LEU A 200 2.67 -11.49 8.83
N VAL A 201 3.77 -12.12 9.15
CA VAL A 201 4.97 -11.47 9.73
C VAL A 201 5.54 -10.43 8.78
N LYS A 202 5.61 -10.73 7.47
CA LYS A 202 6.06 -9.76 6.45
C LYS A 202 5.15 -8.52 6.40
N LYS A 203 3.84 -8.71 6.41
CA LYS A 203 2.87 -7.59 6.41
C LYS A 203 2.98 -6.74 7.68
N LYS A 204 3.27 -7.34 8.83
CA LYS A 204 3.50 -6.63 10.09
C LYS A 204 4.76 -5.75 10.00
N LYS A 205 5.88 -6.30 9.52
CA LYS A 205 7.14 -5.54 9.33
C LYS A 205 6.90 -4.34 8.41
N ILE A 206 6.23 -4.53 7.27
CA ILE A 206 5.88 -3.45 6.34
C ILE A 206 5.03 -2.38 7.02
N GLY A 207 4.00 -2.77 7.77
CA GLY A 207 3.15 -1.81 8.50
C GLY A 207 3.92 -0.98 9.51
N LYS A 208 4.83 -1.59 10.27
CA LYS A 208 5.71 -0.89 11.22
C LYS A 208 6.61 0.14 10.52
N GLU A 209 7.23 -0.22 9.41
CA GLU A 209 8.08 0.70 8.64
C GLU A 209 7.29 1.88 8.08
N ILE A 210 6.05 1.66 7.59
CA ILE A 210 5.17 2.74 7.14
C ILE A 210 4.86 3.70 8.28
N LEU A 211 4.47 3.20 9.45
CA LEU A 211 4.12 4.06 10.59
C LEU A 211 5.34 4.83 11.11
N ARG A 212 6.50 4.18 11.21
CA ARG A 212 7.75 4.87 11.59
C ARG A 212 8.06 6.02 10.64
N TYR A 213 8.01 5.75 9.35
CA TYR A 213 8.23 6.76 8.33
C TYR A 213 7.22 7.89 8.42
N PHE A 214 5.93 7.55 8.52
CA PHE A 214 4.84 8.52 8.62
C PHE A 214 5.01 9.43 9.84
N TYR A 215 5.15 8.88 11.04
CA TYR A 215 5.26 9.68 12.25
C TYR A 215 6.49 10.59 12.22
N ALA A 216 7.62 10.07 11.75
CA ALA A 216 8.85 10.85 11.65
C ALA A 216 8.72 12.01 10.65
N LYS A 217 8.12 11.78 9.48
CA LYS A 217 7.99 12.80 8.42
C LYS A 217 6.82 13.77 8.66
N ALA A 218 5.73 13.29 9.21
CA ALA A 218 4.57 14.12 9.56
C ALA A 218 4.80 14.96 10.82
N GLY A 219 5.84 14.69 11.60
CA GLY A 219 6.07 15.34 12.88
C GLY A 219 4.97 15.05 13.91
N VAL A 220 4.41 13.84 13.86
CA VAL A 220 3.28 13.40 14.69
C VAL A 220 3.75 12.36 15.69
N GLU A 221 3.38 12.54 16.95
CA GLU A 221 3.67 11.56 17.99
C GLU A 221 2.92 10.26 17.76
N PRO A 222 3.62 9.10 17.83
CA PRO A 222 2.95 7.80 17.88
C PRO A 222 1.96 7.72 19.04
N LEU A 223 0.91 6.91 18.90
CA LEU A 223 -0.06 6.70 20.00
C LEU A 223 0.58 6.10 21.25
N ASP A 224 1.65 5.35 21.10
CA ASP A 224 2.44 4.78 22.18
C ASP A 224 3.93 5.08 21.93
N VAL A 225 4.36 6.24 22.44
CA VAL A 225 5.70 6.78 22.19
C VAL A 225 6.79 5.89 22.75
N ALA A 226 6.58 5.32 23.94
CA ALA A 226 7.63 4.57 24.65
C ALA A 226 8.01 3.26 23.97
N GLY A 227 7.07 2.61 23.31
CA GLY A 227 7.29 1.31 22.72
C GLY A 227 7.60 1.28 21.23
N PHE A 228 7.17 2.28 20.49
CA PHE A 228 7.22 2.22 19.04
C PHE A 228 8.63 2.31 18.45
N TYR A 229 9.51 3.13 19.06
CA TYR A 229 10.88 3.35 18.61
C TYR A 229 11.90 2.40 19.24
N GLU A 230 11.56 1.79 20.38
CA GLU A 230 12.45 0.88 21.10
C GLU A 230 12.37 -0.59 20.63
N ILE A 231 11.59 -0.86 19.61
CA ILE A 231 11.41 -2.21 19.04
C ILE A 231 12.70 -2.68 18.36
N GLY A 232 13.60 -3.15 19.15
CA GLY A 232 14.94 -3.65 18.77
C GLY A 232 15.81 -3.95 19.99
N GLY A 233 15.41 -3.50 21.19
CA GLY A 233 16.12 -3.77 22.46
C GLY A 233 15.38 -4.79 23.33
N ALA A 234 16.11 -5.70 23.96
CA ALA A 234 15.56 -6.78 24.81
C ALA A 234 14.75 -6.30 26.04
N GLY A 235 14.76 -5.00 26.36
CA GLY A 235 13.99 -4.43 27.47
C GLY A 235 12.62 -3.87 27.08
N SER A 236 12.37 -3.71 25.79
CA SER A 236 11.19 -2.98 25.30
C SER A 236 9.89 -3.79 25.33
N VAL A 237 9.97 -5.11 25.16
CA VAL A 237 8.78 -5.99 25.09
C VAL A 237 8.04 -6.06 26.43
N GLU A 238 8.76 -6.06 27.53
CA GLU A 238 8.18 -6.14 28.88
C GLU A 238 7.53 -4.81 29.31
N SER A 239 8.16 -3.68 28.98
CA SER A 239 7.59 -2.35 29.25
C SER A 239 6.32 -2.09 28.42
N LEU A 240 6.23 -2.65 27.22
CA LEU A 240 5.11 -2.52 26.31
C LEU A 240 3.93 -3.43 26.68
N ARG A 241 4.20 -4.65 27.16
CA ARG A 241 3.19 -5.52 27.78
C ARG A 241 2.54 -4.84 29.00
N ASN A 242 3.33 -4.12 29.76
CA ASN A 242 2.85 -3.41 30.95
C ASN A 242 2.08 -2.11 30.61
N ALA A 243 2.37 -1.46 29.49
CA ALA A 243 1.65 -0.29 29.02
C ALA A 243 0.26 -0.64 28.38
N GLY A 244 0.02 -1.91 28.02
CA GLY A 244 -1.27 -2.42 27.56
C GLY A 244 -1.82 -1.81 26.28
N LYS A 245 -1.01 -1.07 25.49
CA LYS A 245 -1.50 -0.20 24.41
C LYS A 245 -0.96 -0.51 23.02
N ASN A 246 0.14 -1.24 22.89
CA ASN A 246 0.75 -1.45 21.58
C ASN A 246 0.51 -2.86 21.05
N ARG A 247 -0.56 -3.00 20.25
CA ARG A 247 -1.01 -4.26 19.63
C ARG A 247 -0.01 -4.93 18.70
N TRP A 248 1.07 -4.25 18.32
CA TRP A 248 2.10 -4.82 17.46
C TRP A 248 3.08 -5.74 18.20
N ILE A 249 2.99 -5.84 19.53
CA ILE A 249 4.04 -6.37 20.37
C ILE A 249 3.57 -7.51 21.27
N SER A 250 2.28 -7.69 21.54
CA SER A 250 1.81 -8.85 22.28
C SER A 250 1.81 -10.10 21.38
N GLU A 251 2.34 -11.22 21.89
CA GLU A 251 2.30 -12.51 21.20
C GLU A 251 0.85 -12.95 20.91
N GLU A 252 -0.08 -12.62 21.80
CA GLU A 252 -1.51 -12.91 21.64
C GLU A 252 -2.16 -12.07 20.53
N ASP A 253 -1.75 -10.81 20.36
CA ASP A 253 -2.17 -9.99 19.23
C ASP A 253 -1.49 -10.42 17.91
N GLU A 254 -0.35 -11.10 18.01
CA GLU A 254 0.34 -11.69 16.85
C GLU A 254 -0.46 -12.83 16.21
N ILE A 255 -1.26 -13.53 16.96
CA ILE A 255 -2.08 -14.66 16.49
C ILE A 255 -3.43 -14.16 15.95
N ARG A 256 -3.95 -13.03 16.46
CA ARG A 256 -5.29 -12.49 16.09
C ARG A 256 -5.31 -11.49 14.93
N MET A 257 -4.15 -11.04 14.44
CA MET A 257 -4.01 -10.13 13.30
C MET A 257 -3.36 -10.81 12.12
#